data_8078527bc27c2fdd3eb15580e4258a78
#
_entry.id   8078527bc27c2fdd3eb15580e4258a78
#
_cell.length_a   1.000
_cell.length_b   1.000
_cell.length_c   1.000
_cell.angle_alpha   90.00
_cell.angle_beta   90.00
_cell.angle_gamma   90.00
#
_symmetry.space_group_name_H-M   'P 1'
#
loop_
_entity.id
_entity.type
_entity.pdbx_description
1 polymer ?
#
loop_
_entity_poly.entity_id
_entity_poly.type
_entity_poly.pdbx_seq_one_letter_code
_entity_poly.pdbx_strand_id
1 'polypeptide(L)'
;MLQENELHPGFKHSEREKQQSEVVIEQLPNETLDEYLEKIRNFDSDFKTDIFLNETNHKLLLPTLARLDRVQNFVGHANFNLIGFEESLYFARNCSEIGKFEAAELAFIEEIFNADAKSYGFFGEKITPELNNRINQKDVQKIAGSGHYLIKGESLTHYQQIKKDVGDELTLTSGIRNNIKQMHLFLAKAFQSDGNLSLASRSLAPPGDSFHDVGDFDVGKISMGESNFTADFSQTPEYQRLIRLGYVDIRYTDTNTFGVRYEPWHIKVSEHEDCCHNHV
;
A
#
# COMPACT_ATOMS: atom_id res chain seq x y z
N MET A 1 -52.28 -19.96 2.45
CA MET A 1 -50.97 -20.38 1.93
C MET A 1 -50.04 -19.21 2.11
N LEU A 2 -49.27 -19.27 3.18
CA LEU A 2 -48.26 -18.26 3.54
C LEU A 2 -46.94 -18.69 2.86
N GLN A 3 -46.38 -17.83 2.02
CA GLN A 3 -45.03 -18.05 1.46
C GLN A 3 -44.00 -17.61 2.51
N GLU A 4 -43.14 -18.54 2.85
CA GLU A 4 -41.99 -18.36 3.71
C GLU A 4 -40.95 -17.45 3.04
N ASN A 5 -40.55 -16.41 3.77
CA ASN A 5 -39.40 -15.56 3.45
C ASN A 5 -38.11 -16.37 3.66
N GLU A 6 -37.40 -16.68 2.60
CA GLU A 6 -36.02 -17.18 2.69
C GLU A 6 -35.10 -16.04 3.13
N LEU A 7 -34.57 -16.20 4.35
CA LEU A 7 -33.50 -15.40 4.91
C LEU A 7 -32.22 -15.66 4.09
N HIS A 8 -31.61 -14.59 3.61
CA HIS A 8 -30.28 -14.60 2.99
C HIS A 8 -29.26 -15.24 3.96
N PRO A 9 -28.37 -16.12 3.48
CA PRO A 9 -27.32 -16.67 4.33
C PRO A 9 -26.35 -15.56 4.74
N GLY A 10 -26.26 -15.34 6.05
CA GLY A 10 -25.29 -14.41 6.63
C GLY A 10 -23.87 -14.79 6.24
N PHE A 11 -23.07 -13.80 5.95
CA PHE A 11 -21.61 -13.89 5.75
C PHE A 11 -21.04 -14.67 6.94
N LYS A 12 -20.55 -15.87 6.65
CA LYS A 12 -19.72 -16.60 7.60
C LYS A 12 -18.35 -15.94 7.53
N HIS A 13 -17.97 -15.19 8.56
CA HIS A 13 -16.56 -14.85 8.79
C HIS A 13 -15.76 -16.15 8.70
N SER A 14 -14.75 -16.14 7.84
CA SER A 14 -13.95 -17.35 7.63
C SER A 14 -13.18 -17.68 8.91
N GLU A 15 -12.92 -18.96 9.16
CA GLU A 15 -12.09 -19.38 10.29
C GLU A 15 -10.70 -18.75 10.24
N ARG A 16 -10.20 -18.39 9.04
CA ARG A 16 -8.96 -17.64 8.80
C ARG A 16 -9.00 -16.22 9.35
N GLU A 17 -10.11 -15.47 9.20
CA GLU A 17 -10.23 -14.11 9.77
C GLU A 17 -10.23 -14.14 11.30
N LYS A 18 -10.80 -15.17 11.90
CA LYS A 18 -10.72 -15.37 13.35
C LYS A 18 -9.30 -15.70 13.81
N GLN A 19 -8.58 -16.52 13.07
CA GLN A 19 -7.22 -16.91 13.38
C GLN A 19 -6.24 -15.74 13.22
N GLN A 20 -6.42 -14.90 12.21
CA GLN A 20 -5.66 -13.65 12.03
C GLN A 20 -5.97 -12.64 13.14
N SER A 21 -7.23 -12.49 13.57
CA SER A 21 -7.61 -11.62 14.69
C SER A 21 -6.96 -12.08 16.01
N GLU A 22 -6.89 -13.38 16.26
CA GLU A 22 -6.22 -13.94 17.43
C GLU A 22 -4.71 -13.67 17.41
N VAL A 23 -4.05 -13.80 16.26
CA VAL A 23 -2.61 -13.52 16.09
C VAL A 23 -2.30 -12.03 16.33
N VAL A 24 -3.15 -11.12 15.89
CA VAL A 24 -2.96 -9.68 16.14
C VAL A 24 -3.13 -9.35 17.61
N ILE A 25 -4.12 -9.94 18.30
CA ILE A 25 -4.31 -9.75 19.75
C ILE A 25 -3.08 -10.23 20.54
N GLU A 26 -2.44 -11.32 20.13
CA GLU A 26 -1.19 -11.80 20.74
C GLU A 26 0.01 -10.86 20.49
N GLN A 27 -0.02 -10.08 19.40
CA GLN A 27 1.03 -9.12 19.03
C GLN A 27 0.82 -7.72 19.60
N LEU A 28 -0.33 -7.44 20.21
CA LEU A 28 -0.69 -6.17 20.86
C LEU A 28 -0.54 -6.29 22.39
N PRO A 29 0.68 -6.31 22.95
CA PRO A 29 0.90 -6.64 24.37
C PRO A 29 0.24 -5.68 25.36
N ASN A 30 -0.22 -4.50 24.93
CA ASN A 30 -0.80 -3.46 25.78
C ASN A 30 -2.01 -2.74 25.17
N GLU A 31 -2.63 -3.27 24.10
CA GLU A 31 -3.73 -2.62 23.39
C GLU A 31 -4.89 -3.59 23.21
N THR A 32 -6.11 -3.11 23.44
CA THR A 32 -7.32 -3.90 23.19
C THR A 32 -7.67 -3.88 21.69
N LEU A 33 -8.46 -4.87 21.24
CA LEU A 33 -8.96 -4.89 19.85
C LEU A 33 -9.77 -3.61 19.52
N ASP A 34 -10.52 -3.09 20.48
CA ASP A 34 -11.31 -1.87 20.30
C ASP A 34 -10.42 -0.64 20.09
N GLU A 35 -9.33 -0.49 20.85
CA GLU A 35 -8.35 0.58 20.69
C GLU A 35 -7.64 0.48 19.33
N TYR A 36 -7.28 -0.74 18.92
CA TYR A 36 -6.71 -1.00 17.61
C TYR A 36 -7.65 -0.59 16.46
N LEU A 37 -8.91 -1.02 16.50
CA LEU A 37 -9.91 -0.67 15.50
C LEU A 37 -10.23 0.83 15.51
N GLU A 38 -10.20 1.47 16.68
CA GLU A 38 -10.35 2.93 16.79
C GLU A 38 -9.25 3.66 16.04
N LYS A 39 -7.99 3.23 16.17
CA LYS A 39 -6.85 3.81 15.46
C LYS A 39 -6.98 3.67 13.94
N ILE A 40 -7.43 2.52 13.45
CA ILE A 40 -7.64 2.30 12.01
C ILE A 40 -8.77 3.19 11.48
N ARG A 41 -9.86 3.33 12.22
CA ARG A 41 -11.00 4.17 11.82
C ARG A 41 -10.67 5.66 11.85
N ASN A 42 -9.86 6.08 12.82
CA ASN A 42 -9.37 7.45 12.99
C ASN A 42 -7.90 7.56 12.56
N PHE A 43 -7.57 6.98 11.41
CA PHE A 43 -6.20 6.79 10.92
C PHE A 43 -5.39 8.10 10.75
N ASP A 44 -6.06 9.23 10.59
CA ASP A 44 -5.51 10.57 10.42
C ASP A 44 -5.40 11.38 11.74
N SER A 45 -5.75 10.75 12.87
CA SER A 45 -5.62 11.35 14.20
C SER A 45 -4.36 10.89 14.92
N ASP A 46 -3.79 11.77 15.74
CA ASP A 46 -2.67 11.44 16.62
C ASP A 46 -3.15 10.69 17.87
N PHE A 47 -2.39 9.67 18.27
CA PHE A 47 -2.61 8.92 19.50
C PHE A 47 -1.38 9.02 20.40
N LYS A 48 -1.60 8.94 21.72
CA LYS A 48 -0.53 9.04 22.72
C LYS A 48 0.54 7.96 22.60
N THR A 49 0.20 6.85 22.00
CA THR A 49 1.08 5.69 21.76
C THR A 49 1.77 5.74 20.41
N ASP A 50 1.54 6.77 19.60
CA ASP A 50 2.16 6.90 18.29
C ASP A 50 3.67 7.08 18.41
N ILE A 51 4.39 6.46 17.50
CA ILE A 51 5.84 6.51 17.39
C ILE A 51 6.23 7.57 16.35
N PHE A 52 7.09 8.47 16.77
CA PHE A 52 7.62 9.55 15.95
C PHE A 52 9.09 9.30 15.59
N LEU A 53 9.52 9.89 14.50
CA LEU A 53 10.96 10.00 14.20
C LEU A 53 11.69 10.67 15.34
N ASN A 54 12.88 10.16 15.66
CA ASN A 54 13.79 10.86 16.58
C ASN A 54 14.26 12.19 15.96
N GLU A 55 14.81 13.08 16.77
CA GLU A 55 15.23 14.43 16.35
C GLU A 55 16.23 14.42 15.16
N THR A 56 17.13 13.44 15.11
CA THR A 56 18.12 13.30 14.05
C THR A 56 17.45 12.94 12.73
N ASN A 57 16.59 11.92 12.73
CA ASN A 57 15.87 11.45 11.56
C ASN A 57 14.80 12.44 11.08
N HIS A 58 14.17 13.15 12.01
CA HIS A 58 13.24 14.21 11.64
C HIS A 58 13.92 15.32 10.82
N LYS A 59 15.18 15.69 11.15
CA LYS A 59 15.95 16.67 10.34
C LYS A 59 16.31 16.13 8.94
N LEU A 60 16.41 14.82 8.77
CA LEU A 60 16.72 14.17 7.49
C LEU A 60 15.47 13.98 6.61
N LEU A 61 14.28 14.02 7.18
CA LEU A 61 13.03 13.71 6.48
C LEU A 61 12.83 14.61 5.26
N LEU A 62 12.82 15.92 5.43
CA LEU A 62 12.59 16.87 4.34
C LEU A 62 13.67 16.83 3.25
N PRO A 63 15.00 16.86 3.55
CA PRO A 63 16.01 16.77 2.50
C PRO A 63 15.97 15.46 1.74
N THR A 64 15.72 14.31 2.40
CA THR A 64 15.59 13.02 1.75
C THR A 64 14.37 12.97 0.83
N LEU A 65 13.21 13.42 1.32
CA LEU A 65 11.98 13.51 0.53
C LEU A 65 12.18 14.39 -0.71
N ALA A 66 12.74 15.60 -0.54
CA ALA A 66 13.00 16.52 -1.64
C ALA A 66 13.98 15.93 -2.69
N ARG A 67 14.90 15.05 -2.28
CA ARG A 67 15.79 14.35 -3.23
C ARG A 67 15.04 13.27 -4.00
N LEU A 68 14.20 12.48 -3.33
CA LEU A 68 13.33 11.50 -3.99
C LEU A 68 12.35 12.18 -4.97
N ASP A 69 11.80 13.35 -4.62
CA ASP A 69 10.99 14.17 -5.53
C ASP A 69 11.76 14.55 -6.80
N ARG A 70 13.02 14.98 -6.66
CA ARG A 70 13.85 15.30 -7.82
C ARG A 70 14.14 14.08 -8.69
N VAL A 71 14.37 12.91 -8.09
CA VAL A 71 14.51 11.65 -8.85
C VAL A 71 13.21 11.38 -9.61
N GLN A 72 12.05 11.42 -8.93
CA GLN A 72 10.74 11.20 -9.55
C GLN A 72 10.47 12.17 -10.71
N ASN A 73 10.77 13.45 -10.54
CA ASN A 73 10.56 14.47 -11.57
C ASN A 73 11.47 14.21 -12.78
N PHE A 74 12.71 13.77 -12.56
CA PHE A 74 13.67 13.45 -13.61
C PHE A 74 13.27 12.24 -14.44
N VAL A 75 12.89 11.14 -13.80
CA VAL A 75 12.52 9.88 -14.49
C VAL A 75 11.06 9.85 -14.94
N GLY A 76 10.22 10.71 -14.37
CA GLY A 76 8.76 10.78 -14.56
C GLY A 76 8.00 9.83 -13.63
N HIS A 77 6.80 10.26 -13.22
CA HIS A 77 5.96 9.57 -12.23
C HIS A 77 5.76 8.08 -12.53
N ALA A 78 5.44 7.73 -13.78
CA ALA A 78 5.21 6.35 -14.17
C ALA A 78 6.47 5.49 -14.00
N ASN A 79 7.61 5.96 -14.49
CA ASN A 79 8.88 5.22 -14.44
C ASN A 79 9.42 5.11 -13.01
N PHE A 80 9.15 6.08 -12.15
CA PHE A 80 9.57 6.07 -10.76
C PHE A 80 8.98 4.88 -9.97
N ASN A 81 7.85 4.31 -10.43
CA ASN A 81 7.31 3.08 -9.85
C ASN A 81 8.14 1.84 -10.17
N LEU A 82 9.01 1.89 -11.17
CA LEU A 82 9.75 0.72 -11.68
C LEU A 82 11.22 0.70 -11.30
N ILE A 83 11.83 1.88 -11.09
CA ILE A 83 13.26 1.97 -10.81
C ILE A 83 13.58 1.49 -9.39
N GLY A 84 14.73 0.81 -9.24
CA GLY A 84 15.26 0.37 -7.96
C GLY A 84 16.06 1.46 -7.23
N PHE A 85 16.49 1.13 -6.02
CA PHE A 85 17.32 2.02 -5.19
C PHE A 85 18.63 2.40 -5.88
N GLU A 86 19.37 1.41 -6.41
CA GLU A 86 20.64 1.65 -7.10
C GLU A 86 20.48 2.51 -8.37
N GLU A 87 19.38 2.37 -9.10
CA GLU A 87 19.09 3.22 -10.27
C GLU A 87 18.82 4.67 -9.81
N SER A 88 18.12 4.85 -8.70
CA SER A 88 17.89 6.18 -8.10
C SER A 88 19.21 6.84 -7.69
N LEU A 89 20.14 6.07 -7.10
CA LEU A 89 21.50 6.54 -6.76
C LEU A 89 22.30 6.86 -8.01
N TYR A 90 22.18 6.05 -9.07
CA TYR A 90 22.86 6.31 -10.34
C TYR A 90 22.40 7.64 -10.95
N PHE A 91 21.09 7.91 -11.02
CA PHE A 91 20.57 9.18 -11.53
C PHE A 91 21.02 10.35 -10.65
N ALA A 92 20.98 10.21 -9.32
CA ALA A 92 21.40 11.24 -8.39
C ALA A 92 22.91 11.59 -8.53
N ARG A 93 23.76 10.61 -8.84
CA ARG A 93 25.21 10.83 -9.06
C ARG A 93 25.50 11.50 -10.39
N ASN A 94 24.69 11.27 -11.42
CA ASN A 94 24.96 11.69 -12.79
C ASN A 94 24.12 12.89 -13.26
N CYS A 95 23.15 13.34 -12.43
CA CYS A 95 22.33 14.50 -12.73
C CYS A 95 22.49 15.55 -11.61
N SER A 96 23.06 16.71 -11.95
CA SER A 96 23.32 17.79 -11.00
C SER A 96 22.03 18.39 -10.41
N GLU A 97 20.91 18.33 -11.15
CA GLU A 97 19.61 18.81 -10.70
C GLU A 97 19.02 17.97 -9.57
N ILE A 98 19.34 16.66 -9.57
CA ILE A 98 18.96 15.76 -8.46
C ILE A 98 19.94 15.99 -7.31
N GLY A 99 21.23 15.95 -7.58
CA GLY A 99 22.33 15.96 -6.62
C GLY A 99 22.49 14.62 -5.89
N LYS A 100 23.69 14.33 -5.42
CA LYS A 100 24.00 13.08 -4.72
C LYS A 100 23.24 12.99 -3.40
N PHE A 101 22.83 11.78 -3.05
CA PHE A 101 22.39 11.49 -1.69
C PHE A 101 23.55 11.62 -0.73
N GLU A 102 23.34 12.29 0.38
CA GLU A 102 24.30 12.37 1.48
C GLU A 102 24.32 11.04 2.26
N ALA A 103 25.44 10.72 2.89
CA ALA A 103 25.57 9.47 3.67
C ALA A 103 24.49 9.35 4.76
N ALA A 104 24.09 10.46 5.38
CA ALA A 104 23.06 10.48 6.40
C ALA A 104 21.66 10.20 5.80
N GLU A 105 21.36 10.70 4.59
CA GLU A 105 20.10 10.41 3.88
C GLU A 105 20.00 8.93 3.51
N LEU A 106 21.12 8.32 3.08
CA LEU A 106 21.18 6.89 2.77
C LEU A 106 20.96 6.04 4.01
N ALA A 107 21.65 6.35 5.10
CA ALA A 107 21.47 5.66 6.38
C ALA A 107 20.03 5.78 6.89
N PHE A 108 19.40 6.95 6.73
CA PHE A 108 17.99 7.16 7.10
C PHE A 108 17.04 6.30 6.25
N ILE A 109 17.22 6.23 4.93
CA ILE A 109 16.43 5.36 4.03
C ILE A 109 16.58 3.89 4.46
N GLU A 110 17.80 3.43 4.72
CA GLU A 110 18.07 2.06 5.15
C GLU A 110 17.45 1.77 6.53
N GLU A 111 17.50 2.73 7.46
CA GLU A 111 16.89 2.61 8.79
C GLU A 111 15.37 2.45 8.68
N ILE A 112 14.70 3.30 7.91
CA ILE A 112 13.23 3.21 7.69
C ILE A 112 12.86 1.89 7.01
N PHE A 113 13.65 1.43 6.02
CA PHE A 113 13.39 0.17 5.33
C PHE A 113 13.54 -1.04 6.24
N ASN A 114 14.54 -1.03 7.13
CA ASN A 114 14.86 -2.16 8.02
C ASN A 114 14.16 -2.06 9.38
N ALA A 115 13.41 -0.99 9.64
CA ALA A 115 12.68 -0.84 10.89
C ALA A 115 11.68 -1.99 11.09
N ASP A 116 11.50 -2.40 12.34
CA ASP A 116 10.39 -3.29 12.70
C ASP A 116 9.07 -2.51 12.63
N ALA A 117 8.33 -2.71 11.55
CA ALA A 117 7.09 -2.02 11.28
C ALA A 117 6.00 -2.26 12.34
N LYS A 118 6.08 -3.37 13.08
CA LYS A 118 5.18 -3.67 14.20
C LYS A 118 5.34 -2.67 15.35
N SER A 119 6.56 -2.14 15.53
CA SER A 119 6.84 -1.15 16.58
C SER A 119 6.03 0.14 16.45
N TYR A 120 5.60 0.50 15.23
CA TYR A 120 4.76 1.67 14.96
C TYR A 120 3.38 1.33 14.40
N GLY A 121 2.94 0.07 14.55
CA GLY A 121 1.54 -0.34 14.38
C GLY A 121 1.19 -0.94 13.03
N PHE A 122 2.17 -1.34 12.20
CA PHE A 122 1.91 -2.14 11.00
C PHE A 122 2.19 -3.63 11.28
N PHE A 123 1.19 -4.48 11.13
CA PHE A 123 1.24 -5.90 11.48
C PHE A 123 1.31 -6.85 10.28
N GLY A 124 1.54 -6.32 9.07
CA GLY A 124 1.82 -7.12 7.89
C GLY A 124 3.20 -7.77 7.94
N GLU A 125 3.42 -8.70 7.04
CA GLU A 125 4.75 -9.28 6.81
C GLU A 125 5.53 -8.48 5.79
N LYS A 126 6.87 -8.56 5.85
CA LYS A 126 7.73 -7.94 4.84
C LYS A 126 7.65 -8.72 3.54
N ILE A 127 7.05 -8.08 2.54
CA ILE A 127 6.78 -8.67 1.22
C ILE A 127 8.06 -8.71 0.39
N THR A 128 8.88 -7.64 0.44
CA THR A 128 10.11 -7.52 -0.31
C THR A 128 11.27 -7.28 0.66
N PRO A 129 12.13 -8.28 0.92
CA PRO A 129 13.16 -8.19 1.96
C PRO A 129 14.35 -7.32 1.57
N GLU A 130 14.49 -6.96 0.29
CA GLU A 130 15.62 -6.19 -0.23
C GLU A 130 15.18 -4.79 -0.66
N LEU A 131 15.86 -3.74 -0.17
CA LEU A 131 15.59 -2.36 -0.56
C LEU A 131 15.81 -2.16 -2.08
N ASN A 132 16.81 -2.82 -2.64
CA ASN A 132 17.13 -2.74 -4.07
C ASN A 132 16.39 -3.81 -4.89
N ASN A 133 15.08 -3.90 -4.72
CA ASN A 133 14.24 -4.70 -5.61
C ASN A 133 14.16 -4.02 -7.00
N ARG A 134 14.24 -4.79 -8.07
CA ARG A 134 14.20 -4.30 -9.45
C ARG A 134 13.04 -4.89 -10.23
N ILE A 135 12.21 -4.02 -10.78
CA ILE A 135 11.12 -4.41 -11.66
C ILE A 135 11.56 -4.30 -13.11
N ASN A 136 11.56 -5.44 -13.83
CA ASN A 136 11.90 -5.43 -15.25
C ASN A 136 10.76 -4.83 -16.07
N GLN A 137 11.07 -3.89 -16.94
CA GLN A 137 10.08 -3.28 -17.85
C GLN A 137 9.42 -4.29 -18.79
N LYS A 138 10.08 -5.40 -19.13
CA LYS A 138 9.52 -6.48 -19.95
C LYS A 138 8.39 -7.24 -19.25
N ASP A 139 8.37 -7.25 -17.90
CA ASP A 139 7.44 -7.99 -17.07
C ASP A 139 6.20 -7.15 -16.68
N VAL A 140 6.15 -5.88 -17.10
CA VAL A 140 5.04 -4.98 -16.83
C VAL A 140 4.41 -4.45 -18.11
N GLN A 141 3.18 -3.97 -17.99
CA GLN A 141 2.45 -3.28 -19.05
C GLN A 141 1.90 -1.96 -18.55
N LYS A 142 2.17 -0.88 -19.30
CA LYS A 142 1.58 0.43 -19.03
C LYS A 142 0.09 0.42 -19.41
N ILE A 143 -0.74 0.89 -18.48
CA ILE A 143 -2.18 1.01 -18.71
C ILE A 143 -2.47 2.40 -19.28
N ALA A 144 -3.03 2.43 -20.46
CA ALA A 144 -3.32 3.66 -21.17
C ALA A 144 -4.23 4.59 -20.34
N GLY A 145 -3.87 5.87 -20.27
CA GLY A 145 -4.65 6.90 -19.56
C GLY A 145 -4.49 6.91 -18.04
N SER A 146 -3.89 5.88 -17.42
CA SER A 146 -3.74 5.81 -15.95
C SER A 146 -2.43 6.41 -15.42
N GLY A 147 -1.37 6.40 -16.24
CA GLY A 147 -0.02 6.74 -15.78
C GLY A 147 0.68 5.63 -14.99
N HIS A 148 0.08 4.45 -14.85
CA HIS A 148 0.57 3.33 -14.05
C HIS A 148 0.87 2.09 -14.89
N TYR A 149 1.60 1.15 -14.28
CA TYR A 149 1.93 -0.15 -14.85
C TYR A 149 1.32 -1.26 -14.00
N LEU A 150 0.96 -2.37 -14.64
CA LEU A 150 0.60 -3.63 -13.98
C LEU A 150 1.59 -4.72 -14.37
N ILE A 151 1.80 -5.70 -13.48
CA ILE A 151 2.55 -6.91 -13.78
C ILE A 151 1.76 -7.71 -14.83
N LYS A 152 2.46 -8.18 -15.87
CA LYS A 152 1.87 -9.09 -16.86
C LYS A 152 1.49 -10.40 -16.19
N GLY A 153 0.46 -11.04 -16.70
CA GLY A 153 -0.11 -12.25 -16.12
C GLY A 153 -1.31 -11.93 -15.25
N GLU A 154 -1.33 -12.38 -14.00
CA GLU A 154 -2.51 -12.35 -13.13
C GLU A 154 -3.02 -10.92 -12.86
N SER A 155 -2.16 -10.02 -12.41
CA SER A 155 -2.52 -8.63 -12.11
C SER A 155 -3.18 -7.92 -13.31
N LEU A 156 -2.54 -8.01 -14.49
CA LEU A 156 -3.07 -7.41 -15.72
C LEU A 156 -4.39 -8.05 -16.15
N THR A 157 -4.47 -9.37 -16.12
CA THR A 157 -5.66 -10.12 -16.53
C THR A 157 -6.83 -9.81 -15.58
N HIS A 158 -6.57 -9.77 -14.28
CA HIS A 158 -7.57 -9.44 -13.27
C HIS A 158 -8.13 -8.02 -13.47
N TYR A 159 -7.25 -7.03 -13.65
CA TYR A 159 -7.67 -5.66 -13.94
C TYR A 159 -8.50 -5.56 -15.23
N GLN A 160 -8.08 -6.24 -16.30
CA GLN A 160 -8.82 -6.22 -17.59
C GLN A 160 -10.21 -6.83 -17.44
N GLN A 161 -10.34 -7.92 -16.67
CA GLN A 161 -11.63 -8.55 -16.41
C GLN A 161 -12.52 -7.62 -15.56
N ILE A 162 -11.99 -7.05 -14.48
CA ILE A 162 -12.71 -6.07 -13.65
C ILE A 162 -13.19 -4.88 -14.49
N LYS A 163 -12.31 -4.31 -15.30
CA LYS A 163 -12.63 -3.17 -16.18
C LYS A 163 -13.77 -3.49 -17.14
N LYS A 164 -13.76 -4.68 -17.69
CA LYS A 164 -14.82 -5.17 -18.60
C LYS A 164 -16.17 -5.32 -17.88
N ASP A 165 -16.18 -5.84 -16.66
CA ASP A 165 -17.40 -6.20 -15.94
C ASP A 165 -18.00 -5.00 -15.19
N VAL A 166 -17.16 -4.08 -14.69
CA VAL A 166 -17.61 -2.86 -13.99
C VAL A 166 -17.96 -1.75 -14.98
N GLY A 167 -17.15 -1.54 -16.01
CA GLY A 167 -17.41 -0.56 -17.08
C GLY A 167 -16.36 0.54 -17.18
N ASP A 168 -16.59 1.46 -18.13
CA ASP A 168 -15.59 2.44 -18.57
C ASP A 168 -15.27 3.54 -17.56
N GLU A 169 -16.15 3.81 -16.61
CA GLU A 169 -15.90 4.80 -15.55
C GLU A 169 -14.88 4.31 -14.50
N LEU A 170 -14.64 3.00 -14.39
CA LEU A 170 -13.59 2.47 -13.54
C LEU A 170 -12.22 2.76 -14.16
N THR A 171 -11.24 3.14 -13.36
CA THR A 171 -9.87 3.40 -13.82
C THR A 171 -8.85 2.82 -12.84
N LEU A 172 -7.65 2.53 -13.35
CA LEU A 172 -6.49 2.21 -12.51
C LEU A 172 -5.95 3.50 -11.89
N THR A 173 -5.88 3.57 -10.57
CA THR A 173 -5.38 4.74 -9.83
C THR A 173 -3.99 4.52 -9.26
N SER A 174 -3.59 3.26 -9.04
CA SER A 174 -2.21 2.86 -8.75
C SER A 174 -1.99 1.42 -9.20
N GLY A 175 -0.81 1.09 -9.65
CA GLY A 175 -0.41 -0.27 -10.03
C GLY A 175 0.83 -0.68 -9.27
N ILE A 176 1.77 -1.38 -9.94
CA ILE A 176 3.01 -1.80 -9.32
C ILE A 176 3.81 -0.61 -8.78
N ARG A 177 4.36 -0.78 -7.59
CA ARG A 177 5.22 0.20 -6.92
C ARG A 177 6.46 -0.49 -6.36
N ASN A 178 7.63 -0.06 -6.79
CA ASN A 178 8.90 -0.47 -6.20
C ASN A 178 9.12 0.16 -4.81
N ASN A 179 10.01 -0.44 -4.02
CA ASN A 179 10.35 0.01 -2.66
C ASN A 179 10.75 1.49 -2.57
N ILE A 180 11.44 2.04 -3.57
CA ILE A 180 11.79 3.47 -3.57
C ILE A 180 10.57 4.36 -3.77
N LYS A 181 9.62 3.97 -4.61
CA LYS A 181 8.36 4.72 -4.72
C LYS A 181 7.54 4.60 -3.44
N GLN A 182 7.50 3.40 -2.82
CA GLN A 182 6.82 3.22 -1.54
C GLN A 182 7.49 4.03 -0.42
N MET A 183 8.83 4.06 -0.37
CA MET A 183 9.61 4.91 0.54
C MET A 183 9.23 6.39 0.38
N HIS A 184 9.20 6.89 -0.85
CA HIS A 184 8.82 8.26 -1.15
C HIS A 184 7.42 8.60 -0.60
N LEU A 185 6.42 7.74 -0.84
CA LEU A 185 5.05 7.95 -0.37
C LEU A 185 4.97 7.90 1.16
N PHE A 186 5.65 6.95 1.78
CA PHE A 186 5.68 6.79 3.24
C PHE A 186 6.33 7.97 3.94
N LEU A 187 7.49 8.42 3.44
CA LEU A 187 8.17 9.61 3.97
C LEU A 187 7.36 10.90 3.72
N ALA A 188 6.66 11.02 2.59
CA ALA A 188 5.77 12.15 2.33
C ALA A 188 4.62 12.20 3.34
N LYS A 189 4.05 11.03 3.68
CA LYS A 189 2.99 10.96 4.70
C LYS A 189 3.54 11.24 6.10
N ALA A 190 4.71 10.72 6.45
CA ALA A 190 5.39 11.04 7.71
C ALA A 190 5.70 12.55 7.81
N PHE A 191 6.11 13.18 6.71
CA PHE A 191 6.35 14.63 6.69
C PHE A 191 5.06 15.44 6.93
N GLN A 192 3.93 15.02 6.33
CA GLN A 192 2.62 15.68 6.53
C GLN A 192 2.12 15.56 7.98
N SER A 193 2.58 14.56 8.72
CA SER A 193 2.22 14.27 10.11
C SER A 193 3.36 14.56 11.11
N ASP A 194 4.24 15.52 10.80
CA ASP A 194 5.34 15.95 11.67
C ASP A 194 6.24 14.80 12.18
N GLY A 195 6.52 13.84 11.32
CA GLY A 195 7.36 12.68 11.62
C GLY A 195 6.65 11.53 12.34
N ASN A 196 5.32 11.52 12.42
CA ASN A 196 4.54 10.44 13.01
C ASN A 196 4.54 9.20 12.11
N LEU A 197 5.37 8.19 12.43
CA LEU A 197 5.49 6.94 11.68
C LEU A 197 4.23 6.07 11.85
N SER A 198 3.61 6.08 13.03
CA SER A 198 2.39 5.33 13.28
C SER A 198 1.22 5.83 12.43
N LEU A 199 1.05 7.15 12.31
CA LEU A 199 0.04 7.75 11.45
C LEU A 199 0.36 7.46 9.96
N ALA A 200 1.63 7.55 9.55
CA ALA A 200 2.04 7.20 8.20
C ALA A 200 1.69 5.74 7.86
N SER A 201 1.96 4.80 8.77
CA SER A 201 1.71 3.36 8.56
C SER A 201 0.22 3.02 8.52
N ARG A 202 -0.63 3.72 9.31
CA ARG A 202 -2.09 3.58 9.20
C ARG A 202 -2.64 4.02 7.84
N SER A 203 -1.93 4.90 7.15
CA SER A 203 -2.34 5.42 5.84
C SER A 203 -1.73 4.68 4.66
N LEU A 204 -0.55 4.07 4.84
CA LEU A 204 0.24 3.44 3.78
C LEU A 204 1.13 2.34 4.37
N ALA A 205 1.15 1.15 3.79
CA ALA A 205 2.12 0.13 4.16
C ALA A 205 3.56 0.69 4.08
N PRO A 206 4.45 0.36 5.03
CA PRO A 206 5.85 0.75 4.98
C PRO A 206 6.59 0.22 3.74
N PRO A 207 7.75 0.79 3.37
CA PRO A 207 8.52 0.29 2.24
C PRO A 207 9.02 -1.14 2.48
N GLY A 208 8.77 -2.02 1.51
CA GLY A 208 9.03 -3.45 1.61
C GLY A 208 7.85 -4.28 2.13
N ASP A 209 6.82 -3.65 2.69
CA ASP A 209 5.63 -4.31 3.23
C ASP A 209 4.38 -4.10 2.35
N SER A 210 4.54 -3.43 1.20
CA SER A 210 3.44 -3.10 0.28
C SER A 210 3.17 -4.20 -0.72
N PHE A 211 1.94 -4.68 -0.80
CA PHE A 211 1.50 -5.67 -1.79
C PHE A 211 1.49 -5.14 -3.23
N HIS A 212 1.59 -3.82 -3.45
CA HIS A 212 1.78 -3.26 -4.79
C HIS A 212 3.08 -3.74 -5.47
N ASP A 213 4.09 -4.12 -4.69
CA ASP A 213 5.36 -4.64 -5.21
C ASP A 213 5.23 -6.04 -5.82
N VAL A 214 4.18 -6.77 -5.47
CA VAL A 214 3.90 -8.14 -5.92
C VAL A 214 2.63 -8.28 -6.78
N GLY A 215 1.97 -7.15 -7.09
CA GLY A 215 0.93 -7.14 -8.10
C GLY A 215 -0.45 -6.67 -7.70
N ASP A 216 -0.72 -6.37 -6.43
CA ASP A 216 -1.94 -5.68 -6.04
C ASP A 216 -2.02 -4.32 -6.74
N PHE A 217 -3.23 -3.80 -6.91
CA PHE A 217 -3.44 -2.52 -7.58
C PHE A 217 -4.65 -1.78 -7.02
N ASP A 218 -4.65 -0.47 -7.21
CA ASP A 218 -5.76 0.39 -6.80
C ASP A 218 -6.63 0.75 -8.01
N VAL A 219 -7.94 0.74 -7.78
CA VAL A 219 -8.93 1.21 -8.74
C VAL A 219 -9.73 2.38 -8.19
N GLY A 220 -10.31 3.16 -9.09
CA GLY A 220 -11.15 4.28 -8.74
C GLY A 220 -12.12 4.63 -9.84
N LYS A 221 -12.89 5.70 -9.63
CA LYS A 221 -13.78 6.29 -10.62
C LYS A 221 -13.10 7.50 -11.26
N ILE A 222 -13.14 7.61 -12.60
CA ILE A 222 -12.46 8.67 -13.37
C ILE A 222 -12.76 10.08 -12.82
N SER A 223 -13.99 10.36 -12.41
CA SER A 223 -14.43 11.69 -11.99
C SER A 223 -14.11 12.06 -10.53
N MET A 224 -13.55 11.15 -9.72
CA MET A 224 -13.39 11.38 -8.27
C MET A 224 -12.03 11.98 -7.86
N GLY A 225 -11.00 11.92 -8.71
CA GLY A 225 -9.66 12.44 -8.33
C GLY A 225 -9.16 11.85 -7.01
N GLU A 226 -8.72 12.70 -6.09
CA GLU A 226 -8.20 12.30 -4.78
C GLU A 226 -9.23 11.59 -3.88
N SER A 227 -10.53 11.85 -4.08
CA SER A 227 -11.59 11.16 -3.33
C SER A 227 -11.66 9.65 -3.62
N ASN A 228 -10.99 9.16 -4.66
CA ASN A 228 -10.80 7.73 -4.88
C ASN A 228 -10.05 7.04 -3.73
N PHE A 229 -9.21 7.78 -3.00
CA PHE A 229 -8.42 7.27 -1.88
C PHE A 229 -9.06 7.57 -0.51
N THR A 230 -10.38 7.64 -0.49
CA THR A 230 -11.19 7.81 0.72
C THR A 230 -12.32 6.77 0.76
N ALA A 231 -12.97 6.64 1.90
CA ALA A 231 -14.14 5.78 2.05
C ALA A 231 -15.29 6.13 1.09
N ASP A 232 -15.30 7.35 0.51
CA ASP A 232 -16.32 7.79 -0.45
C ASP A 232 -16.37 6.92 -1.71
N PHE A 233 -15.22 6.32 -2.12
CA PHE A 233 -15.22 5.38 -3.24
C PHE A 233 -16.18 4.22 -3.01
N SER A 234 -16.32 3.74 -1.77
CA SER A 234 -17.25 2.65 -1.42
C SER A 234 -18.72 2.98 -1.68
N GLN A 235 -19.07 4.25 -1.80
CA GLN A 235 -20.44 4.71 -2.08
C GLN A 235 -20.75 4.79 -3.57
N THR A 236 -19.76 4.56 -4.44
CA THR A 236 -19.93 4.67 -5.89
C THR A 236 -20.66 3.46 -6.50
N PRO A 237 -21.38 3.64 -7.61
CA PRO A 237 -21.94 2.51 -8.36
C PRO A 237 -20.88 1.55 -8.89
N GLU A 238 -19.68 2.05 -9.20
CA GLU A 238 -18.54 1.26 -9.67
C GLU A 238 -18.07 0.30 -8.57
N TYR A 239 -17.88 0.79 -7.36
CA TYR A 239 -17.53 -0.06 -6.20
C TYR A 239 -18.64 -1.07 -5.91
N GLN A 240 -19.92 -0.65 -5.95
CA GLN A 240 -21.05 -1.56 -5.71
C GLN A 240 -21.15 -2.67 -6.77
N ARG A 241 -20.72 -2.42 -8.01
CA ARG A 241 -20.58 -3.48 -9.02
C ARG A 241 -19.37 -4.36 -8.73
N LEU A 242 -18.23 -3.75 -8.40
CA LEU A 242 -16.97 -4.42 -8.08
C LEU A 242 -17.15 -5.53 -7.03
N ILE A 243 -17.73 -5.21 -5.87
CA ILE A 243 -17.92 -6.18 -4.78
C ILE A 243 -18.96 -7.27 -5.09
N ARG A 244 -19.79 -7.10 -6.12
CA ARG A 244 -20.75 -8.14 -6.56
C ARG A 244 -20.16 -9.16 -7.52
N LEU A 245 -18.94 -8.94 -8.00
CA LEU A 245 -18.32 -9.82 -8.99
C LEU A 245 -17.96 -11.21 -8.41
N GLY A 246 -17.82 -11.34 -7.09
CA GLY A 246 -17.58 -12.61 -6.41
C GLY A 246 -16.19 -13.23 -6.64
N TYR A 247 -15.35 -12.56 -7.44
CA TYR A 247 -13.95 -12.92 -7.71
C TYR A 247 -13.00 -11.74 -7.40
N VAL A 248 -13.50 -10.70 -6.74
CA VAL A 248 -12.73 -9.51 -6.35
C VAL A 248 -12.68 -9.45 -4.84
N ASP A 249 -11.48 -9.41 -4.31
CA ASP A 249 -11.21 -9.24 -2.90
C ASP A 249 -10.54 -7.88 -2.63
N ILE A 250 -10.93 -7.24 -1.54
CA ILE A 250 -10.31 -6.02 -1.02
C ILE A 250 -9.27 -6.40 0.03
N ARG A 251 -8.02 -5.94 -0.13
CA ARG A 251 -6.93 -6.28 0.80
C ARG A 251 -7.15 -5.72 2.20
N TYR A 252 -7.46 -4.43 2.30
CA TYR A 252 -7.58 -3.72 3.56
C TYR A 252 -9.05 -3.40 3.84
N THR A 253 -9.76 -4.40 4.39
CA THR A 253 -11.15 -4.25 4.84
C THR A 253 -11.23 -3.34 6.08
N ASP A 254 -12.43 -2.96 6.49
CA ASP A 254 -12.68 -2.16 7.70
C ASP A 254 -12.40 -2.90 9.02
N THR A 255 -12.13 -4.20 8.92
CA THR A 255 -11.77 -5.10 10.03
C THR A 255 -10.44 -5.80 9.80
N ASN A 256 -9.60 -5.29 8.85
CA ASN A 256 -8.30 -5.90 8.60
C ASN A 256 -7.40 -5.86 9.83
N THR A 257 -6.40 -6.75 9.84
CA THR A 257 -5.47 -6.93 10.96
C THR A 257 -4.06 -6.42 10.65
N PHE A 258 -3.89 -5.65 9.56
CA PHE A 258 -2.59 -5.13 9.12
C PHE A 258 -2.19 -3.82 9.80
N GLY A 259 -3.10 -3.13 10.48
CA GLY A 259 -2.86 -1.79 11.01
C GLY A 259 -3.09 -0.67 9.99
N VAL A 260 -3.63 -0.99 8.82
CA VAL A 260 -3.93 -0.04 7.75
C VAL A 260 -5.42 0.30 7.76
N ARG A 261 -5.74 1.55 7.44
CA ARG A 261 -7.12 2.01 7.29
C ARG A 261 -7.89 1.20 6.25
N TYR A 262 -9.21 1.33 6.27
CA TYR A 262 -10.07 0.79 5.22
C TYR A 262 -9.73 1.39 3.85
N GLU A 263 -9.41 0.53 2.87
CA GLU A 263 -9.06 0.91 1.51
C GLU A 263 -9.93 0.17 0.48
N PRO A 264 -11.16 0.64 0.23
CA PRO A 264 -12.08 -0.01 -0.71
C PRO A 264 -11.59 -0.04 -2.15
N TRP A 265 -10.58 0.74 -2.48
CA TRP A 265 -9.93 0.80 -3.80
C TRP A 265 -8.85 -0.25 -4.02
N HIS A 266 -8.29 -0.85 -2.95
CA HIS A 266 -7.12 -1.73 -3.01
C HIS A 266 -7.52 -3.17 -3.31
N ILE A 267 -7.26 -3.60 -4.54
CA ILE A 267 -7.60 -4.93 -5.04
C ILE A 267 -6.49 -5.92 -4.73
N LYS A 268 -6.86 -6.98 -4.03
CA LYS A 268 -5.98 -8.12 -3.76
C LYS A 268 -5.87 -8.99 -5.02
N VAL A 269 -4.64 -9.29 -5.44
CA VAL A 269 -4.37 -10.16 -6.60
C VAL A 269 -3.80 -11.50 -6.15
N SER A 270 -2.79 -11.50 -5.28
CA SER A 270 -2.09 -12.71 -4.85
C SER A 270 -2.40 -13.12 -3.42
N GLU A 271 -2.55 -14.41 -3.20
CA GLU A 271 -2.40 -15.01 -1.88
C GLU A 271 -0.92 -15.33 -1.69
N HIS A 272 -0.21 -14.53 -0.91
CA HIS A 272 1.23 -14.71 -0.68
C HIS A 272 1.53 -15.82 0.35
N GLU A 273 0.69 -16.87 0.43
CA GLU A 273 0.86 -17.97 1.35
C GLU A 273 1.70 -19.16 0.81
N ASP A 274 2.07 -19.18 -0.50
CA ASP A 274 2.59 -20.42 -1.10
C ASP A 274 4.08 -20.40 -1.51
N CYS A 275 4.88 -19.38 -1.15
CA CYS A 275 6.31 -19.38 -1.55
C CYS A 275 7.26 -20.16 -0.64
N CYS A 276 6.81 -20.77 0.46
CA CYS A 276 7.71 -21.45 1.41
C CYS A 276 7.71 -23.00 1.37
N HIS A 277 7.01 -23.67 0.44
CA HIS A 277 6.88 -25.15 0.51
C HIS A 277 7.17 -25.90 -0.80
N ASN A 278 8.08 -25.44 -1.66
CA ASN A 278 8.58 -26.34 -2.73
C ASN A 278 10.04 -26.05 -3.08
N HIS A 279 10.94 -26.41 -2.17
CA HIS A 279 12.29 -26.87 -2.52
C HIS A 279 12.68 -28.02 -1.58
N VAL A 280 12.32 -29.22 -2.00
CA VAL A 280 12.98 -30.48 -1.62
C VAL A 280 13.61 -31.06 -2.88
#